data_da605d67fae8f9a413d3de39f8370dcf
#
_entry.id   da605d67fae8f9a413d3de39f8370dcf
#
_cell.length_a   1.000
_cell.length_b   1.000
_cell.length_c   1.000
_cell.angle_alpha   90.00
_cell.angle_beta   90.00
_cell.angle_gamma   90.00
#
_symmetry.space_group_name_H-M   'P 1'
#
loop_
_entity.id
_entity.type
_entity.pdbx_description
1 polymer ?
#
loop_
_entity_poly.entity_id
_entity_poly.type
_entity_poly.pdbx_seq_one_letter_code
_entity_poly.pdbx_strand_id
1 'polypeptide(L)'
;MKPIVNWIVLANARTAKVFENRGPGKGLVEHAGASWQADALTEPRDKAGRGHSIAGPGTAAVEQTDHQLQSDIRFARDVSDHLLRALSDHAFDRLVVVAGPHMLGLLRAQMDGRLRDVTVGEIAKDLLAQPTAKLEEHIGELIAV
;
A
#
# COMPACT_ATOMS: atom_id res chain seq x y z
N MET A 1 19.85 -21.23 12.41
CA MET A 1 18.90 -20.16 12.74
C MET A 1 18.39 -19.53 11.45
N LYS A 2 17.09 -19.47 11.29
CA LYS A 2 16.53 -18.86 10.08
C LYS A 2 16.63 -17.34 10.17
N PRO A 3 17.02 -16.65 9.09
CA PRO A 3 17.01 -15.20 9.09
C PRO A 3 15.57 -14.68 9.23
N ILE A 4 15.44 -13.53 9.87
CA ILE A 4 14.16 -12.85 9.97
C ILE A 4 13.90 -12.17 8.62
N VAL A 5 12.78 -12.49 8.01
CA VAL A 5 12.39 -11.91 6.75
C VAL A 5 11.50 -10.70 7.02
N ASN A 6 11.95 -9.54 6.60
CA ASN A 6 11.19 -8.31 6.70
C ASN A 6 10.58 -7.97 5.35
N TRP A 7 9.30 -7.69 5.32
CA TRP A 7 8.65 -7.15 4.14
C TRP A 7 8.38 -5.67 4.35
N ILE A 8 8.65 -4.90 3.33
CA ILE A 8 8.38 -3.47 3.30
C ILE A 8 7.38 -3.26 2.17
N VAL A 9 6.12 -2.97 2.52
CA VAL A 9 5.10 -2.70 1.53
C VAL A 9 5.05 -1.19 1.29
N LEU A 10 5.17 -0.80 0.02
CA LEU A 10 5.03 0.58 -0.41
C LEU A 10 3.74 0.69 -1.20
N ALA A 11 2.88 1.62 -0.83
CA ALA A 11 1.58 1.73 -1.48
C ALA A 11 1.18 3.18 -1.72
N ASN A 12 0.45 3.39 -2.80
CA ASN A 12 -0.37 4.56 -3.02
C ASN A 12 -1.76 4.07 -3.44
N ALA A 13 -2.61 4.95 -3.92
CA ALA A 13 -3.99 4.58 -4.26
C ALA A 13 -4.09 3.66 -5.49
N ARG A 14 -3.01 3.48 -6.23
CA ARG A 14 -3.03 2.72 -7.49
C ARG A 14 -2.13 1.51 -7.50
N THR A 15 -1.05 1.53 -6.75
CA THR A 15 -0.01 0.51 -6.82
C THR A 15 0.50 0.17 -5.43
N ALA A 16 0.81 -1.08 -5.21
CA ALA A 16 1.54 -1.53 -4.03
C ALA A 16 2.65 -2.47 -4.48
N LYS A 17 3.82 -2.32 -3.88
CA LYS A 17 4.98 -3.16 -4.11
C LYS A 17 5.54 -3.61 -2.79
N VAL A 18 6.25 -4.73 -2.82
CA VAL A 18 6.93 -5.24 -1.63
C VAL A 18 8.42 -5.34 -1.91
N PHE A 19 9.21 -4.83 -0.98
CA PHE A 19 10.64 -5.10 -0.91
C PHE A 19 10.89 -6.04 0.26
N GLU A 20 11.90 -6.87 0.11
CA GLU A 20 12.25 -7.87 1.11
C GLU A 20 13.64 -7.61 1.64
N ASN A 21 13.80 -7.75 2.95
CA ASN A 21 15.09 -7.71 3.63
C ASN A 21 15.25 -9.00 4.43
N ARG A 22 16.36 -9.68 4.26
CA ARG A 22 16.63 -10.97 4.92
C ARG A 22 17.64 -10.84 6.05
N GLY A 23 17.73 -9.67 6.64
CA GLY A 23 18.56 -9.43 7.80
C GLY A 23 19.50 -8.25 7.61
N PRO A 24 20.21 -7.87 8.68
CA PRO A 24 21.13 -6.74 8.62
C PRO A 24 22.21 -6.94 7.55
N GLY A 25 22.49 -5.88 6.80
CA GLY A 25 23.52 -5.91 5.76
C GLY A 25 23.09 -6.55 4.46
N LYS A 26 21.86 -7.04 4.36
CA LYS A 26 21.37 -7.69 3.14
C LYS A 26 20.70 -6.74 2.17
N GLY A 27 20.39 -5.52 2.61
CA GLY A 27 19.74 -4.52 1.77
C GLY A 27 18.29 -4.86 1.46
N LEU A 28 17.72 -4.13 0.51
CA LEU A 28 16.33 -4.34 0.07
C LEU A 28 16.33 -4.87 -1.35
N VAL A 29 15.53 -5.91 -1.58
CA VAL A 29 15.35 -6.51 -2.90
C VAL A 29 13.87 -6.50 -3.22
N GLU A 30 13.50 -6.00 -4.39
CA GLU A 30 12.11 -5.98 -4.80
C GLU A 30 11.60 -7.40 -4.98
N HIS A 31 10.43 -7.69 -4.38
CA HIS A 31 9.80 -9.01 -4.47
C HIS A 31 8.84 -9.00 -5.65
N ALA A 32 9.27 -9.55 -6.78
CA ALA A 32 8.51 -9.48 -8.03
C ALA A 32 7.12 -10.13 -7.94
N GLY A 33 6.96 -11.14 -7.10
CA GLY A 33 5.68 -11.82 -6.92
C GLY A 33 4.69 -11.09 -6.03
N ALA A 34 5.09 -9.99 -5.41
CA ALA A 34 4.24 -9.22 -4.50
C ALA A 34 4.13 -7.78 -4.99
N SER A 35 3.42 -7.61 -6.09
CA SER A 35 3.14 -6.31 -6.68
C SER A 35 1.68 -6.31 -7.11
N TRP A 36 0.93 -5.33 -6.67
CA TRP A 36 -0.51 -5.27 -6.92
C TRP A 36 -0.89 -3.90 -7.43
N GLN A 37 -1.95 -3.87 -8.23
CA GLN A 37 -2.48 -2.63 -8.79
C GLN A 37 -3.97 -2.55 -8.53
N ALA A 38 -4.44 -1.33 -8.30
CA ALA A 38 -5.86 -1.09 -8.15
C ALA A 38 -6.55 -1.29 -9.50
N ASP A 39 -7.78 -1.75 -9.46
CA ASP A 39 -8.61 -1.81 -10.65
C ASP A 39 -8.84 -0.40 -11.18
N ALA A 40 -8.91 -0.27 -12.49
CA ALA A 40 -9.25 1.01 -13.10
C ALA A 40 -10.63 1.43 -12.61
N LEU A 41 -10.76 2.72 -12.30
CA LEU A 41 -12.06 3.29 -11.99
C LEU A 41 -12.92 3.18 -13.24
N THR A 42 -13.89 2.26 -13.22
CA THR A 42 -14.87 2.16 -14.28
C THR A 42 -15.95 3.17 -14.00
N GLU A 43 -15.79 4.37 -14.50
CA GLU A 43 -16.91 5.29 -14.55
C GLU A 43 -17.73 4.92 -15.77
N PRO A 44 -19.05 4.77 -15.62
CA PRO A 44 -19.90 4.64 -16.78
C PRO A 44 -19.69 5.84 -17.69
N ARG A 45 -19.50 5.59 -18.97
CA ARG A 45 -19.30 6.68 -19.94
C ARG A 45 -20.40 7.72 -19.86
N ASP A 46 -21.60 7.25 -19.70
CA ASP A 46 -22.76 8.11 -19.58
C ASP A 46 -22.63 9.07 -18.41
N LYS A 47 -22.16 8.56 -17.30
CA LYS A 47 -21.96 9.37 -16.10
C LYS A 47 -20.88 10.41 -16.33
N ALA A 48 -19.79 10.03 -16.92
CA ALA A 48 -18.69 10.96 -17.22
C ALA A 48 -19.12 12.03 -18.21
N GLY A 49 -19.90 11.67 -19.21
CA GLY A 49 -20.34 12.60 -20.24
C GLY A 49 -21.44 13.55 -19.81
N ARG A 50 -22.29 13.15 -18.91
CA ARG A 50 -23.52 13.89 -18.57
C ARG A 50 -23.50 14.59 -17.24
N GLY A 51 -22.93 13.97 -16.25
CA GLY A 51 -23.01 14.47 -14.89
C GLY A 51 -22.45 15.85 -14.72
N HIS A 52 -21.40 16.15 -15.41
CA HIS A 52 -20.71 17.41 -15.26
C HIS A 52 -21.49 18.61 -15.79
N SER A 53 -22.32 18.42 -16.82
CA SER A 53 -23.00 19.54 -17.43
C SER A 53 -24.28 19.93 -16.70
N ILE A 54 -24.88 18.98 -16.01
CA ILE A 54 -26.20 19.17 -15.39
C ILE A 54 -26.07 19.41 -13.89
N ALA A 55 -25.25 18.64 -13.24
CA ALA A 55 -25.17 18.63 -11.79
C ALA A 55 -24.41 19.83 -11.21
N GLY A 56 -23.69 20.55 -12.01
CA GLY A 56 -22.83 21.63 -11.53
C GLY A 56 -21.54 21.13 -10.93
N PRO A 57 -20.54 22.02 -10.83
CA PRO A 57 -19.18 21.61 -10.44
C PRO A 57 -19.11 21.00 -9.04
N GLY A 58 -19.83 21.53 -8.07
CA GLY A 58 -19.77 21.06 -6.70
C GLY A 58 -20.30 19.65 -6.53
N THR A 59 -21.43 19.35 -7.14
CA THR A 59 -22.05 18.02 -7.02
C THR A 59 -21.21 16.96 -7.73
N ALA A 60 -20.71 17.28 -8.93
CA ALA A 60 -19.87 16.34 -9.67
C ALA A 60 -18.57 16.03 -8.91
N ALA A 61 -17.98 17.04 -8.29
CA ALA A 61 -16.75 16.85 -7.52
C ALA A 61 -16.98 15.95 -6.30
N VAL A 62 -18.12 16.10 -5.60
CA VAL A 62 -18.45 15.27 -4.46
C VAL A 62 -18.62 13.81 -4.87
N GLU A 63 -19.35 13.56 -5.97
CA GLU A 63 -19.54 12.21 -6.47
C GLU A 63 -18.22 11.54 -6.85
N GLN A 64 -17.34 12.26 -7.53
CA GLN A 64 -16.02 11.75 -7.91
C GLN A 64 -15.17 11.45 -6.69
N THR A 65 -15.23 12.30 -5.66
CA THR A 65 -14.50 12.10 -4.42
C THR A 65 -14.96 10.83 -3.71
N ASP A 66 -16.28 10.60 -3.66
CA ASP A 66 -16.83 9.41 -3.04
C ASP A 66 -16.41 8.13 -3.78
N HIS A 67 -16.46 8.16 -5.11
CA HIS A 67 -16.00 7.03 -5.92
C HIS A 67 -14.53 6.74 -5.71
N GLN A 68 -13.72 7.79 -5.68
CA GLN A 68 -12.30 7.65 -5.45
C GLN A 68 -12.02 7.06 -4.07
N LEU A 69 -12.70 7.55 -3.05
CA LEU A 69 -12.54 7.04 -1.69
C LEU A 69 -12.92 5.56 -1.61
N GLN A 70 -14.03 5.17 -2.22
CA GLN A 70 -14.45 3.77 -2.23
C GLN A 70 -13.43 2.89 -2.94
N SER A 71 -12.87 3.37 -4.03
CA SER A 71 -11.82 2.67 -4.76
C SER A 71 -10.56 2.51 -3.91
N ASP A 72 -10.17 3.57 -3.22
CA ASP A 72 -8.98 3.55 -2.36
C ASP A 72 -9.16 2.58 -1.20
N ILE A 73 -10.33 2.56 -0.59
CA ILE A 73 -10.67 1.62 0.50
C ILE A 73 -10.59 0.19 0.00
N ARG A 74 -11.15 -0.07 -1.18
CA ARG A 74 -11.12 -1.40 -1.78
C ARG A 74 -9.69 -1.87 -2.03
N PHE A 75 -8.86 -0.98 -2.57
CA PHE A 75 -7.47 -1.33 -2.80
C PHE A 75 -6.71 -1.59 -1.50
N ALA A 76 -6.93 -0.77 -0.48
CA ALA A 76 -6.33 -1.00 0.83
C ALA A 76 -6.73 -2.36 1.40
N ARG A 77 -7.99 -2.74 1.23
CA ARG A 77 -8.48 -4.05 1.66
C ARG A 77 -7.79 -5.17 0.89
N ASP A 78 -7.68 -5.03 -0.43
CA ASP A 78 -7.04 -6.05 -1.27
C ASP A 78 -5.58 -6.23 -0.89
N VAL A 79 -4.85 -5.14 -0.69
CA VAL A 79 -3.44 -5.20 -0.27
C VAL A 79 -3.33 -5.88 1.10
N SER A 80 -4.18 -5.51 2.03
CA SER A 80 -4.19 -6.12 3.36
C SER A 80 -4.47 -7.62 3.29
N ASP A 81 -5.41 -8.04 2.44
CA ASP A 81 -5.73 -9.46 2.25
C ASP A 81 -4.55 -10.21 1.65
N HIS A 82 -3.85 -9.62 0.67
CA HIS A 82 -2.65 -10.23 0.11
C HIS A 82 -1.56 -10.40 1.15
N LEU A 83 -1.35 -9.37 1.97
CA LEU A 83 -0.34 -9.42 3.03
C LEU A 83 -0.68 -10.45 4.09
N LEU A 84 -1.95 -10.54 4.48
CA LEU A 84 -2.38 -11.52 5.47
C LEU A 84 -2.19 -12.95 4.97
N ARG A 85 -2.50 -13.17 3.70
CA ARG A 85 -2.31 -14.48 3.07
C ARG A 85 -0.83 -14.85 3.04
N ALA A 86 0.02 -13.90 2.69
CA ALA A 86 1.47 -14.11 2.69
C ALA A 86 2.00 -14.39 4.09
N LEU A 87 1.50 -13.70 5.10
CA LEU A 87 1.87 -13.94 6.48
C LEU A 87 1.47 -15.37 6.92
N SER A 88 0.27 -15.78 6.54
CA SER A 88 -0.22 -17.12 6.84
C SER A 88 0.62 -18.21 6.17
N ASP A 89 1.20 -17.90 5.00
CA ASP A 89 2.09 -18.78 4.27
C ASP A 89 3.54 -18.68 4.73
N HIS A 90 3.80 -17.93 5.78
CA HIS A 90 5.13 -17.73 6.37
C HIS A 90 6.12 -17.07 5.38
N ALA A 91 5.61 -16.23 4.49
CA ALA A 91 6.46 -15.53 3.52
C ALA A 91 7.32 -14.45 4.16
N PHE A 92 6.88 -13.90 5.29
CA PHE A 92 7.65 -12.90 6.03
C PHE A 92 7.36 -13.01 7.53
N ASP A 93 8.23 -12.40 8.32
CA ASP A 93 8.13 -12.40 9.78
C ASP A 93 7.73 -11.05 10.35
N ARG A 94 8.17 -9.97 9.70
CA ARG A 94 7.91 -8.60 10.14
C ARG A 94 7.53 -7.74 8.95
N LEU A 95 6.72 -6.72 9.21
CA LEU A 95 6.20 -5.84 8.19
C LEU A 95 6.50 -4.38 8.52
N VAL A 96 6.91 -3.63 7.50
CA VAL A 96 6.97 -2.16 7.54
C VAL A 96 6.00 -1.65 6.48
N VAL A 97 5.18 -0.70 6.83
CA VAL A 97 4.18 -0.13 5.91
C VAL A 97 4.61 1.29 5.54
N VAL A 98 4.74 1.53 4.25
CA VAL A 98 5.16 2.82 3.71
C VAL A 98 4.10 3.32 2.74
N ALA A 99 3.44 4.40 3.10
CA ALA A 99 2.39 4.98 2.27
C ALA A 99 2.20 6.44 2.69
N GLY A 100 1.70 7.25 1.78
CA GLY A 100 1.29 8.61 2.14
C GLY A 100 0.19 8.59 3.21
N PRO A 101 -0.05 9.70 3.91
CA PRO A 101 -0.97 9.71 5.06
C PRO A 101 -2.35 9.16 4.78
N HIS A 102 -2.92 9.47 3.62
CA HIS A 102 -4.25 8.99 3.25
C HIS A 102 -4.30 7.46 3.15
N MET A 103 -3.44 6.89 2.32
CA MET A 103 -3.43 5.43 2.11
C MET A 103 -2.97 4.70 3.36
N LEU A 104 -2.03 5.27 4.11
CA LEU A 104 -1.59 4.67 5.36
C LEU A 104 -2.76 4.52 6.35
N GLY A 105 -3.60 5.55 6.47
CA GLY A 105 -4.79 5.49 7.31
C GLY A 105 -5.76 4.41 6.85
N LEU A 106 -5.96 4.28 5.55
CA LEU A 106 -6.85 3.25 5.00
C LEU A 106 -6.30 1.85 5.23
N LEU A 107 -4.99 1.67 5.05
CA LEU A 107 -4.35 0.38 5.31
C LEU A 107 -4.48 -0.01 6.79
N ARG A 108 -4.24 0.92 7.70
CA ARG A 108 -4.42 0.67 9.13
C ARG A 108 -5.84 0.19 9.45
N ALA A 109 -6.84 0.81 8.82
CA ALA A 109 -8.23 0.48 9.07
C ALA A 109 -8.59 -0.91 8.54
N GLN A 110 -7.91 -1.39 7.51
CA GLN A 110 -8.21 -2.68 6.89
C GLN A 110 -7.35 -3.83 7.43
N MET A 111 -6.26 -3.53 8.11
CA MET A 111 -5.32 -4.56 8.53
C MET A 111 -5.88 -5.41 9.67
N ASP A 112 -5.78 -6.73 9.50
CA ASP A 112 -6.11 -7.71 10.53
C ASP A 112 -5.14 -7.57 11.71
N GLY A 113 -5.58 -7.96 12.90
CA GLY A 113 -4.74 -7.90 14.10
C GLY A 113 -3.43 -8.67 13.97
N ARG A 114 -3.43 -9.78 13.23
CA ARG A 114 -2.20 -10.56 13.02
C ARG A 114 -1.18 -9.77 12.21
N LEU A 115 -1.61 -8.99 11.22
CA LEU A 115 -0.72 -8.10 10.48
C LEU A 115 -0.20 -6.98 11.36
N ARG A 116 -1.06 -6.39 12.18
CA ARG A 116 -0.64 -5.32 13.10
C ARG A 116 0.41 -5.83 14.08
N ASP A 117 0.24 -7.05 14.56
CA ASP A 117 1.15 -7.63 15.54
C ASP A 117 2.57 -7.78 14.99
N VAL A 118 2.72 -7.99 13.69
CA VAL A 118 4.04 -8.13 13.05
C VAL A 118 4.52 -6.84 12.40
N THR A 119 3.73 -5.78 12.42
CA THR A 119 4.12 -4.48 11.88
C THR A 119 5.04 -3.78 12.88
N VAL A 120 6.29 -3.58 12.47
CA VAL A 120 7.32 -3.01 13.33
C VAL A 120 7.54 -1.53 13.07
N GLY A 121 6.94 -0.99 12.01
CA GLY A 121 7.07 0.43 11.74
C GLY A 121 6.21 0.88 10.58
N GLU A 122 5.99 2.19 10.51
CA GLU A 122 5.22 2.83 9.46
C GLU A 122 5.91 4.12 9.05
N ILE A 123 5.86 4.42 7.77
CA ILE A 123 6.37 5.69 7.24
C ILE A 123 5.24 6.35 6.45
N ALA A 124 4.86 7.55 6.85
CA ALA A 124 3.77 8.30 6.24
C ALA A 124 4.27 9.14 5.06
N LYS A 125 4.88 8.47 4.09
CA LYS A 125 5.41 9.10 2.88
C LYS A 125 5.20 8.16 1.70
N ASP A 126 4.93 8.74 0.53
CA ASP A 126 4.89 7.98 -0.72
C ASP A 126 6.32 7.85 -1.25
N LEU A 127 6.90 6.67 -1.13
CA LEU A 127 8.27 6.39 -1.57
C LEU A 127 8.33 5.48 -2.79
N LEU A 128 7.21 5.25 -3.47
CA LEU A 128 7.15 4.34 -4.62
C LEU A 128 8.09 4.73 -5.76
N ALA A 129 8.28 6.02 -5.98
CA ALA A 129 9.14 6.49 -7.06
C ALA A 129 10.59 6.68 -6.66
N GLN A 130 10.96 6.40 -5.42
CA GLN A 130 12.31 6.61 -4.93
C GLN A 130 13.24 5.46 -5.33
N PRO A 131 14.51 5.75 -5.62
CA PRO A 131 15.49 4.69 -5.84
C PRO A 131 15.65 3.83 -4.60
N THR A 132 16.06 2.59 -4.80
CA THR A 132 16.25 1.63 -3.70
C THR A 132 17.18 2.17 -2.61
N ALA A 133 18.25 2.88 -2.98
CA ALA A 133 19.16 3.46 -2.00
C ALA A 133 18.47 4.46 -1.07
N LYS A 134 17.59 5.28 -1.61
CA LYS A 134 16.82 6.23 -0.80
C LYS A 134 15.82 5.51 0.11
N LEU A 135 15.19 4.47 -0.42
CA LEU A 135 14.29 3.66 0.37
C LEU A 135 15.04 3.01 1.53
N GLU A 136 16.23 2.49 1.28
CA GLU A 136 17.05 1.88 2.33
C GLU A 136 17.40 2.88 3.43
N GLU A 137 17.66 4.13 3.08
CA GLU A 137 17.90 5.17 4.08
C GLU A 137 16.70 5.36 5.00
N HIS A 138 15.50 5.45 4.45
CA HIS A 138 14.30 5.62 5.23
C HIS A 138 14.01 4.40 6.10
N ILE A 139 14.11 3.22 5.53
CA ILE A 139 13.82 1.98 6.24
C ILE A 139 14.87 1.72 7.33
N GLY A 140 16.11 2.10 7.08
CA GLY A 140 17.21 1.94 8.04
C GLY A 140 17.01 2.68 9.35
N GLU A 141 16.10 3.66 9.38
CA GLU A 141 15.73 4.34 10.62
C GLU A 141 14.84 3.46 11.50
N LEU A 142 14.22 2.45 10.94
CA LEU A 142 13.28 1.56 11.64
C LEU A 142 13.85 0.18 11.91
N ILE A 143 14.55 -0.38 10.92
CA ILE A 143 15.14 -1.71 11.01
C ILE A 143 16.53 -1.69 10.39
N ALA A 144 17.35 -2.63 10.78
CA ALA A 144 18.68 -2.76 10.19
C ALA A 144 18.56 -3.44 8.81
N VAL A 145 18.90 -2.73 7.78
CA VAL A 145 18.89 -3.24 6.42
C VAL A 145 20.31 -3.45 5.90
#